data_19a5b81861eaf0b63d62167ee278e024
#
_entry.id   19a5b81861eaf0b63d62167ee278e024
#
_cell.length_a   1.000
_cell.length_b   1.000
_cell.length_c   1.000
_cell.angle_alpha   90.00
_cell.angle_beta   90.00
_cell.angle_gamma   90.00
#
_symmetry.space_group_name_H-M   'P 1'
#
loop_
_entity.id
_entity.type
_entity.pdbx_description
1 polymer ?
#
loop_
_entity_poly.entity_id
_entity_poly.type
_entity_poly.pdbx_seq_one_letter_code
_entity_poly.pdbx_strand_id
1 'polypeptide(L)'
;MNKNREENIGVLTNRMNENSDEFNKFQAILLNKSRKQTEQQKRDVELMALKFNMEDYLESDDSDITSVGEYLKTLLRVTKIRQNKFADYIGLKPSNLSKLIGGERPISHEVALVLGKIFKIEPMIWLNIQAKNELKRLTHSDEDKYNHYSLNELMQG
;
A
#
# COMPACT_ATOMS: atom_id res chain seq x y z
N MET A 1 22.42 23.51 45.91
CA MET A 1 21.14 24.18 45.66
C MET A 1 20.69 23.82 44.25
N ASN A 2 19.93 22.77 44.12
CA ASN A 2 19.32 22.40 42.84
C ASN A 2 18.00 23.13 42.69
N LYS A 3 17.98 24.12 41.80
CA LYS A 3 16.72 24.66 41.28
C LYS A 3 16.22 23.73 40.16
N ASN A 4 15.27 22.87 40.53
CA ASN A 4 14.45 22.16 39.56
C ASN A 4 13.74 23.18 38.71
N ARG A 5 14.18 23.31 37.47
CA ARG A 5 13.35 23.85 36.38
C ARG A 5 12.32 22.79 36.04
N GLU A 6 11.17 22.89 36.66
CA GLU A 6 9.98 22.24 36.15
C GLU A 6 9.67 22.90 34.79
N GLU A 7 10.04 22.23 33.73
CA GLU A 7 9.57 22.59 32.40
C GLU A 7 8.07 22.36 32.39
N ASN A 8 7.36 23.44 32.28
CA ASN A 8 5.94 23.56 32.18
C ASN A 8 5.48 22.91 30.86
N ILE A 9 5.36 21.59 30.86
CA ILE A 9 4.72 20.85 29.77
C ILE A 9 3.21 21.06 29.97
N GLY A 10 2.70 22.01 29.19
CA GLY A 10 1.36 22.56 29.36
C GLY A 10 0.26 21.52 29.55
N VAL A 11 -0.70 21.92 30.37
CA VAL A 11 -2.07 21.37 30.54
C VAL A 11 -2.20 20.15 31.45
N LEU A 12 -1.16 19.39 31.81
CA LEU A 12 -1.31 18.16 32.60
C LEU A 12 -0.60 18.19 33.97
N THR A 13 -0.27 19.33 34.52
CA THR A 13 0.39 19.44 35.83
C THR A 13 -0.50 19.28 37.06
N ASN A 14 -1.82 19.33 36.89
CA ASN A 14 -2.78 19.02 37.94
C ASN A 14 -3.57 17.75 37.55
N ARG A 15 -3.65 16.79 38.47
CA ARG A 15 -4.56 15.65 38.31
C ARG A 15 -5.98 16.20 38.16
N MET A 16 -6.53 16.11 36.95
CA MET A 16 -7.92 16.41 36.68
C MET A 16 -8.79 15.44 37.48
N ASN A 17 -9.76 15.99 38.20
CA ASN A 17 -10.78 15.17 38.87
C ASN A 17 -11.63 14.50 37.78
N GLU A 18 -11.63 13.16 37.73
CA GLU A 18 -12.33 12.37 36.72
C GLU A 18 -13.84 12.61 36.68
N ASN A 19 -14.41 13.22 37.73
CA ASN A 19 -15.85 13.58 37.81
C ASN A 19 -16.10 15.08 37.58
N SER A 20 -15.11 15.85 37.13
CA SER A 20 -15.28 17.27 36.88
C SER A 20 -15.86 17.56 35.48
N ASP A 21 -16.62 18.64 35.36
CA ASP A 21 -17.09 19.14 34.06
C ASP A 21 -15.95 19.47 33.11
N GLU A 22 -14.77 19.82 33.64
CA GLU A 22 -13.59 20.07 32.85
C GLU A 22 -13.01 18.79 32.24
N PHE A 23 -13.00 17.68 32.97
CA PHE A 23 -12.61 16.39 32.48
C PHE A 23 -13.52 15.88 31.36
N ASN A 24 -14.84 16.03 31.55
CA ASN A 24 -15.83 15.67 30.54
C ASN A 24 -15.68 16.53 29.26
N LYS A 25 -15.41 17.83 29.41
CA LYS A 25 -15.10 18.71 28.25
C LYS A 25 -13.82 18.31 27.55
N PHE A 26 -12.77 17.97 28.31
CA PHE A 26 -11.50 17.52 27.76
C PHE A 26 -11.66 16.18 27.02
N GLN A 27 -12.38 15.21 27.60
CA GLN A 27 -12.71 13.96 26.91
C GLN A 27 -13.52 14.21 25.64
N ALA A 28 -14.49 15.10 25.66
CA ALA A 28 -15.27 15.46 24.49
C ALA A 28 -14.41 16.08 23.38
N ILE A 29 -13.41 16.91 23.76
CA ILE A 29 -12.45 17.49 22.82
C ILE A 29 -11.53 16.41 22.23
N LEU A 30 -11.02 15.47 23.04
CA LEU A 30 -10.21 14.35 22.59
C LEU A 30 -10.97 13.40 21.67
N LEU A 31 -12.21 13.06 22.06
CA LEU A 31 -13.10 12.23 21.24
C LEU A 31 -13.47 12.93 19.93
N ASN A 32 -13.67 14.25 19.95
CA ASN A 32 -13.98 15.03 18.79
C ASN A 32 -12.74 15.20 17.87
N LYS A 33 -11.53 15.32 18.43
CA LYS A 33 -10.27 15.25 17.66
C LYS A 33 -10.05 13.86 17.08
N SER A 34 -10.31 12.79 17.82
CA SER A 34 -10.24 11.41 17.36
C SER A 34 -11.30 11.11 16.28
N ARG A 35 -12.51 11.65 16.41
CA ARG A 35 -13.58 11.56 15.40
C ARG A 35 -13.32 12.47 14.20
N LYS A 36 -12.59 13.56 14.40
CA LYS A 36 -12.17 14.50 13.34
C LYS A 36 -10.85 14.14 12.69
N GLN A 37 -10.28 12.95 12.94
CA GLN A 37 -9.46 12.36 11.90
C GLN A 37 -10.37 12.28 10.68
N THR A 38 -10.21 13.27 9.82
CA THR A 38 -11.02 13.38 8.63
C THR A 38 -10.95 12.04 7.90
N GLU A 39 -12.01 11.64 7.23
CA GLU A 39 -12.01 10.47 6.34
C GLU A 39 -10.80 10.51 5.39
N GLN A 40 -10.32 11.70 5.07
CA GLN A 40 -9.10 11.91 4.30
C GLN A 40 -7.85 11.44 5.04
N GLN A 41 -7.67 11.79 6.32
CA GLN A 41 -6.50 11.36 7.10
C GLN A 41 -6.45 9.84 7.28
N LYS A 42 -7.61 9.20 7.52
CA LYS A 42 -7.71 7.73 7.58
C LYS A 42 -7.31 7.10 6.26
N ARG A 43 -7.79 7.65 5.16
CA ARG A 43 -7.48 7.21 3.81
C ARG A 43 -5.99 7.34 3.50
N ASP A 44 -5.38 8.47 3.86
CA ASP A 44 -3.96 8.72 3.65
C ASP A 44 -3.09 7.72 4.43
N VAL A 45 -3.48 7.38 5.66
CA VAL A 45 -2.80 6.35 6.47
C VAL A 45 -2.94 4.97 5.83
N GLU A 46 -4.13 4.59 5.36
CA GLU A 46 -4.34 3.31 4.69
C GLU A 46 -3.56 3.20 3.36
N LEU A 47 -3.49 4.29 2.59
CA LEU A 47 -2.69 4.34 1.36
C LEU A 47 -1.19 4.20 1.64
N MET A 48 -0.70 4.85 2.70
CA MET A 48 0.69 4.72 3.12
C MET A 48 1.01 3.30 3.60
N ALA A 49 0.12 2.70 4.40
CA ALA A 49 0.27 1.32 4.86
C ALA A 49 0.31 0.33 3.68
N LEU A 50 -0.52 0.55 2.67
CA LEU A 50 -0.53 -0.28 1.47
C LEU A 50 0.75 -0.14 0.66
N LYS A 51 1.28 1.07 0.52
CA LYS A 51 2.58 1.30 -0.13
C LYS A 51 3.70 0.53 0.57
N PHE A 52 3.80 0.62 1.91
CA PHE A 52 4.77 -0.15 2.68
C PHE A 52 4.59 -1.66 2.50
N ASN A 53 3.35 -2.14 2.47
CA ASN A 53 3.06 -3.55 2.23
C ASN A 53 3.54 -4.01 0.84
N MET A 54 3.41 -3.17 -0.19
CA MET A 54 3.94 -3.47 -1.52
C MET A 54 5.47 -3.53 -1.54
N GLU A 55 6.13 -2.62 -0.83
CA GLU A 55 7.60 -2.61 -0.70
C GLU A 55 8.08 -3.84 0.08
N ASP A 56 7.46 -4.16 1.20
CA ASP A 56 7.77 -5.37 2.00
C ASP A 56 7.56 -6.66 1.19
N TYR A 57 6.50 -6.71 0.37
CA TYR A 57 6.26 -7.84 -0.51
C TYR A 57 7.41 -8.06 -1.51
N LEU A 58 7.98 -6.99 -2.04
CA LEU A 58 9.14 -7.09 -2.95
C LEU A 58 10.37 -7.68 -2.27
N GLU A 59 10.58 -7.40 -1.01
CA GLU A 59 11.73 -7.87 -0.23
C GLU A 59 11.50 -9.25 0.41
N SER A 60 10.24 -9.69 0.50
CA SER A 60 9.90 -10.97 1.13
C SER A 60 10.19 -12.16 0.22
N ASP A 61 10.51 -13.30 0.83
CA ASP A 61 10.62 -14.60 0.16
C ASP A 61 9.35 -15.46 0.32
N ASP A 62 8.24 -14.83 0.72
CA ASP A 62 6.97 -15.52 0.94
C ASP A 62 6.53 -16.30 -0.30
N SER A 63 6.02 -17.49 -0.08
CA SER A 63 5.48 -18.35 -1.14
C SER A 63 4.18 -17.81 -1.73
N ASP A 64 3.45 -17.01 -0.96
CA ASP A 64 2.18 -16.45 -1.38
C ASP A 64 2.36 -15.35 -2.43
N ILE A 65 1.53 -15.41 -3.46
CA ILE A 65 1.56 -14.44 -4.56
C ILE A 65 0.43 -13.44 -4.36
N THR A 66 0.79 -12.17 -4.19
CA THR A 66 -0.16 -11.05 -4.25
C THR A 66 -0.01 -10.34 -5.59
N SER A 67 -1.07 -10.34 -6.38
CA SER A 67 -1.03 -9.75 -7.72
C SER A 67 -1.12 -8.23 -7.71
N VAL A 68 -0.62 -7.60 -8.77
CA VAL A 68 -0.81 -6.16 -9.02
C VAL A 68 -2.30 -5.80 -9.01
N GLY A 69 -3.14 -6.68 -9.56
CA GLY A 69 -4.60 -6.49 -9.57
C GLY A 69 -5.22 -6.44 -8.18
N GLU A 70 -4.75 -7.27 -7.25
CA GLU A 70 -5.21 -7.25 -5.86
C GLU A 70 -4.84 -5.96 -5.14
N TYR A 71 -3.62 -5.46 -5.34
CA TYR A 71 -3.21 -4.16 -4.82
C TYR A 71 -4.05 -3.03 -5.39
N LEU A 72 -4.28 -3.03 -6.71
CA LEU A 72 -5.13 -2.02 -7.35
C LEU A 72 -6.56 -2.08 -6.84
N LYS A 73 -7.13 -3.27 -6.70
CA LYS A 73 -8.47 -3.47 -6.12
C LYS A 73 -8.57 -2.88 -4.71
N THR A 74 -7.55 -3.11 -3.89
CA THR A 74 -7.48 -2.56 -2.53
C THR A 74 -7.41 -1.04 -2.55
N LEU A 75 -6.58 -0.45 -3.42
CA LEU A 75 -6.49 1.01 -3.59
C LEU A 75 -7.83 1.63 -3.99
N LEU A 76 -8.54 1.03 -4.94
CA LEU A 76 -9.86 1.50 -5.36
C LEU A 76 -10.89 1.41 -4.22
N ARG A 77 -10.83 0.36 -3.42
CA ARG A 77 -11.68 0.20 -2.23
C ARG A 77 -11.40 1.27 -1.17
N VAL A 78 -10.14 1.50 -0.84
CA VAL A 78 -9.70 2.49 0.16
C VAL A 78 -10.09 3.91 -0.28
N THR A 79 -9.92 4.21 -1.56
CA THR A 79 -10.29 5.53 -2.12
C THR A 79 -11.76 5.67 -2.45
N LYS A 80 -12.54 4.59 -2.30
CA LYS A 80 -13.97 4.54 -2.66
C LYS A 80 -14.24 4.91 -4.13
N ILE A 81 -13.27 4.65 -5.00
CA ILE A 81 -13.39 4.89 -6.44
C ILE A 81 -13.97 3.64 -7.11
N ARG A 82 -15.04 3.83 -7.88
CA ARG A 82 -15.65 2.75 -8.67
C ARG A 82 -14.75 2.37 -9.86
N GLN A 83 -14.66 1.08 -10.16
CA GLN A 83 -13.85 0.58 -11.28
C GLN A 83 -14.17 1.26 -12.61
N ASN A 84 -15.43 1.42 -12.97
CA ASN A 84 -15.81 2.08 -14.22
C ASN A 84 -15.33 3.52 -14.29
N LYS A 85 -15.48 4.28 -13.18
CA LYS A 85 -14.98 5.65 -13.11
C LYS A 85 -13.45 5.70 -13.25
N PHE A 86 -12.76 4.76 -12.65
CA PHE A 86 -11.32 4.67 -12.76
C PHE A 86 -10.88 4.29 -14.18
N ALA A 87 -11.53 3.30 -14.80
CA ALA A 87 -11.26 2.91 -16.17
C ALA A 87 -11.42 4.09 -17.15
N ASP A 88 -12.53 4.82 -17.04
CA ASP A 88 -12.79 6.00 -17.87
C ASP A 88 -11.72 7.07 -17.67
N TYR A 89 -11.31 7.30 -16.42
CA TYR A 89 -10.31 8.31 -16.08
C TYR A 89 -8.92 8.02 -16.69
N ILE A 90 -8.50 6.75 -16.66
CA ILE A 90 -7.19 6.33 -17.20
C ILE A 90 -7.24 5.91 -18.68
N GLY A 91 -8.41 6.03 -19.33
CA GLY A 91 -8.57 5.70 -20.74
C GLY A 91 -8.56 4.22 -21.07
N LEU A 92 -8.92 3.35 -20.12
CA LEU A 92 -9.07 1.92 -20.33
C LEU A 92 -10.54 1.54 -20.51
N LYS A 93 -10.79 0.54 -21.36
CA LYS A 93 -12.12 -0.09 -21.39
C LYS A 93 -12.39 -0.79 -20.04
N PRO A 94 -13.60 -0.73 -19.48
CA PRO A 94 -13.95 -1.41 -18.24
C PRO A 94 -13.59 -2.90 -18.22
N SER A 95 -13.78 -3.60 -19.35
CA SER A 95 -13.41 -5.01 -19.51
C SER A 95 -11.89 -5.24 -19.40
N ASN A 96 -11.08 -4.32 -19.92
CA ASN A 96 -9.62 -4.41 -19.82
C ASN A 96 -9.13 -4.19 -18.40
N LEU A 97 -9.72 -3.21 -17.70
CA LEU A 97 -9.42 -2.99 -16.27
C LEU A 97 -9.82 -4.20 -15.42
N SER A 98 -10.99 -4.80 -15.69
CA SER A 98 -11.46 -6.00 -14.99
C SER A 98 -10.49 -7.17 -15.16
N LYS A 99 -9.99 -7.41 -16.37
CA LYS A 99 -8.97 -8.44 -16.64
C LYS A 99 -7.65 -8.17 -15.93
N LEU A 100 -7.25 -6.90 -15.85
CA LEU A 100 -6.05 -6.49 -15.16
C LEU A 100 -6.19 -6.72 -13.63
N ILE A 101 -7.31 -6.34 -13.05
CA ILE A 101 -7.63 -6.56 -11.63
C ILE A 101 -7.73 -8.06 -11.31
N GLY A 102 -8.28 -8.85 -12.20
CA GLY A 102 -8.37 -10.30 -12.08
C GLY A 102 -7.05 -11.06 -12.30
N GLY A 103 -5.97 -10.35 -12.67
CA GLY A 103 -4.67 -10.96 -12.92
C GLY A 103 -4.55 -11.70 -14.26
N GLU A 104 -5.55 -11.59 -15.14
CA GLU A 104 -5.56 -12.20 -16.47
C GLU A 104 -4.70 -11.43 -17.47
N ARG A 105 -4.41 -10.17 -17.19
CA ARG A 105 -3.64 -9.28 -18.05
C ARG A 105 -2.59 -8.52 -17.26
N PRO A 106 -1.33 -8.48 -17.74
CA PRO A 106 -0.30 -7.66 -17.10
C PRO A 106 -0.55 -6.16 -17.33
N ILE A 107 -0.04 -5.33 -16.42
CA ILE A 107 0.00 -3.89 -16.64
C ILE A 107 1.14 -3.55 -17.61
N SER A 108 0.88 -2.54 -18.47
CA SER A 108 1.92 -1.94 -19.30
C SER A 108 2.75 -0.93 -18.51
N HIS A 109 3.90 -0.55 -19.04
CA HIS A 109 4.72 0.54 -18.48
C HIS A 109 3.93 1.85 -18.40
N GLU A 110 3.11 2.13 -19.40
CA GLU A 110 2.24 3.31 -19.42
C GLU A 110 1.22 3.29 -18.28
N VAL A 111 0.56 2.16 -18.06
CA VAL A 111 -0.36 2.00 -16.92
C VAL A 111 0.38 2.16 -15.60
N ALA A 112 1.59 1.58 -15.46
CA ALA A 112 2.40 1.76 -14.26
C ALA A 112 2.75 3.22 -14.00
N LEU A 113 3.06 4.00 -15.02
CA LEU A 113 3.30 5.45 -14.91
C LEU A 113 2.04 6.17 -14.41
N VAL A 114 0.87 5.85 -14.97
CA VAL A 114 -0.41 6.46 -14.58
C VAL A 114 -0.74 6.12 -13.13
N LEU A 115 -0.62 4.84 -12.73
CA LEU A 115 -0.83 4.41 -11.34
C LEU A 115 0.12 5.14 -10.38
N GLY A 116 1.38 5.30 -10.77
CA GLY A 116 2.37 6.03 -9.99
C GLY A 116 2.00 7.50 -9.78
N LYS A 117 1.45 8.14 -10.80
CA LYS A 117 0.96 9.53 -10.70
C LYS A 117 -0.25 9.67 -9.78
N ILE A 118 -1.22 8.75 -9.91
CA ILE A 118 -2.47 8.81 -9.14
C ILE A 118 -2.24 8.49 -7.66
N PHE A 119 -1.56 7.37 -7.38
CA PHE A 119 -1.44 6.84 -6.02
C PHE A 119 -0.14 7.23 -5.30
N LYS A 120 0.75 7.95 -5.96
CA LYS A 120 2.08 8.32 -5.41
C LYS A 120 2.92 7.10 -5.00
N ILE A 121 2.79 6.03 -5.74
CA ILE A 121 3.58 4.81 -5.63
C ILE A 121 4.46 4.72 -6.87
N GLU A 122 5.77 4.57 -6.70
CA GLU A 122 6.71 4.55 -7.82
C GLU A 122 6.32 3.50 -8.87
N PRO A 123 6.35 3.83 -10.17
CA PRO A 123 6.00 2.89 -11.24
C PRO A 123 6.78 1.58 -11.19
N MET A 124 8.05 1.63 -10.79
CA MET A 124 8.89 0.44 -10.66
C MET A 124 8.41 -0.54 -9.60
N ILE A 125 7.77 -0.08 -8.53
CA ILE A 125 7.17 -0.96 -7.51
C ILE A 125 6.10 -1.84 -8.17
N TRP A 126 5.21 -1.25 -8.96
CA TRP A 126 4.19 -1.97 -9.70
C TRP A 126 4.76 -3.01 -10.67
N LEU A 127 5.75 -2.60 -11.46
CA LEU A 127 6.39 -3.47 -12.44
C LEU A 127 7.22 -4.57 -11.78
N ASN A 128 7.91 -4.27 -10.69
CA ASN A 128 8.71 -5.25 -9.95
C ASN A 128 7.85 -6.32 -9.28
N ILE A 129 6.68 -5.95 -8.75
CA ILE A 129 5.70 -6.93 -8.22
C ILE A 129 5.24 -7.87 -9.34
N GLN A 130 4.90 -7.32 -10.49
CA GLN A 130 4.50 -8.12 -11.65
C GLN A 130 5.62 -9.06 -12.11
N ALA A 131 6.84 -8.57 -12.23
CA ALA A 131 8.00 -9.37 -12.62
C ALA A 131 8.32 -10.46 -11.59
N LYS A 132 8.30 -10.13 -10.29
CA LYS A 132 8.49 -11.10 -9.21
C LYS A 132 7.48 -12.24 -9.27
N ASN A 133 6.21 -11.92 -9.48
CA ASN A 133 5.14 -12.91 -9.56
C ASN A 133 5.29 -13.81 -10.79
N GLU A 134 5.64 -13.23 -11.92
CA GLU A 134 5.86 -14.00 -13.15
C GLU A 134 7.07 -14.94 -13.00
N LEU A 135 8.17 -14.47 -12.46
CA LEU A 135 9.34 -15.32 -12.19
C LEU A 135 9.02 -16.46 -11.23
N LYS A 136 8.25 -16.19 -10.17
CA LYS A 136 7.78 -17.24 -9.25
C LYS A 136 6.94 -18.30 -9.97
N ARG A 137 6.00 -17.89 -10.82
CA ARG A 137 5.17 -18.83 -11.58
C ARG A 137 6.01 -19.70 -12.51
N LEU A 138 6.91 -19.09 -13.26
CA LEU A 138 7.79 -19.82 -14.19
C LEU A 138 8.71 -20.80 -13.47
N THR A 139 9.27 -20.41 -12.34
CA THR A 139 10.14 -21.27 -11.54
C THR A 139 9.39 -22.46 -10.95
N HIS A 140 8.14 -22.26 -10.50
CA HIS A 140 7.35 -23.36 -9.91
C HIS A 140 6.72 -24.30 -10.96
N SER A 141 6.37 -23.79 -12.15
CA SER A 141 5.71 -24.60 -13.18
C SER A 141 6.65 -25.55 -13.91
N ASP A 142 7.92 -25.17 -14.08
CA ASP A 142 8.91 -25.86 -14.89
C ASP A 142 10.30 -25.77 -14.27
N GLU A 143 10.44 -26.21 -13.02
CA GLU A 143 11.71 -26.10 -12.26
C GLU A 143 12.87 -26.76 -13.00
N ASP A 144 12.65 -27.90 -13.65
CA ASP A 144 13.66 -28.64 -14.41
C ASP A 144 14.01 -27.97 -15.76
N LYS A 145 13.07 -27.22 -16.35
CA LYS A 145 13.25 -26.62 -17.66
C LYS A 145 14.37 -25.59 -17.73
N TYR A 146 14.59 -24.87 -16.65
CA TYR A 146 15.59 -23.79 -16.60
C TYR A 146 16.92 -24.24 -16.00
N ASN A 147 16.96 -25.38 -15.29
CA ASN A 147 18.14 -25.86 -14.58
C ASN A 147 19.31 -26.26 -15.50
N HIS A 148 19.02 -26.58 -16.76
CA HIS A 148 20.07 -26.93 -17.74
C HIS A 148 20.78 -25.70 -18.32
N TYR A 149 20.22 -24.50 -18.19
CA TYR A 149 20.90 -23.28 -18.65
C TYR A 149 22.04 -22.91 -17.71
N SER A 150 23.27 -23.14 -18.14
CA SER A 150 24.45 -22.72 -17.39
C SER A 150 25.53 -22.23 -18.33
N LEU A 151 26.40 -21.37 -17.83
CA LEU A 151 27.55 -20.89 -18.60
C LEU A 151 28.46 -22.02 -19.01
N ASN A 152 28.64 -23.02 -18.11
CA ASN A 152 29.50 -24.18 -18.41
C ASN A 152 28.95 -25.00 -19.59
N GLU A 153 27.66 -25.27 -19.64
CA GLU A 153 27.05 -25.98 -20.79
C GLU A 153 27.18 -25.17 -22.07
N LEU A 154 26.97 -23.86 -22.02
CA LEU A 154 27.12 -22.98 -23.18
C LEU A 154 28.57 -22.96 -23.69
N MET A 155 29.55 -23.00 -22.78
CA MET A 155 30.99 -23.00 -23.15
C MET A 155 31.47 -24.35 -23.66
N GLN A 156 30.81 -25.45 -23.33
CA GLN A 156 31.18 -26.81 -23.81
C GLN A 156 30.59 -27.15 -25.19
N GLY A 157 29.60 -26.46 -25.65
CA GLY A 157 28.98 -26.62 -26.97
C GLY A 157 29.73 -25.85 -28.02
#